data_871afffd52180f2c899542ecf377cccb
#
_entry.id   871afffd52180f2c899542ecf377cccb
#
_cell.length_a   1.000
_cell.length_b   1.000
_cell.length_c   1.000
_cell.angle_alpha   90.00
_cell.angle_beta   90.00
_cell.angle_gamma   90.00
#
_symmetry.space_group_name_H-M   'P 1'
#
loop_
_entity.id
_entity.type
_entity.pdbx_description
1 polymer ?
#
loop_
_entity_poly.entity_id
_entity_poly.type
_entity_poly.pdbx_seq_one_letter_code
_entity_poly.pdbx_strand_id
1 'polypeptide(L)'
;MRLFLNVCRHRGAKLCESGEGSVSKFSCPYHSWVYDRQGSLVSRYSAQTFGELDHSSLGLTQLGCEEAEGIIWATLGSKEPFDIKQWLGAMGPQLGSLDLANWHLFKKRELDGPGWKVTLDGYLEIYHHNTVHGRTVGQHTIGNLLVLDTYGPHQRLTLGRKSLEGLEKQPEELWEPLEHIRLVHNCFPNLSISGILGDHCLVSMIFPGTKSDSTRTLQMILSAQEPLKEKDIEATNNFSNMVLQAVRDEDYRLGLLIQSGIKSGANHEFLYGKNEPAVQNYHKWIDHFMRQETDFDWANNLAKN
;
A
#
# COMPACT_ATOMS: atom_id res chain seq x y z
N MET A 1 -0.95 -19.91 5.48
CA MET A 1 -0.12 -19.16 4.50
C MET A 1 1.35 -19.16 4.95
N ARG A 2 2.31 -19.04 4.03
CA ARG A 2 3.76 -18.89 4.34
C ARG A 2 4.37 -17.91 3.36
N LEU A 3 5.28 -17.10 3.86
CA LEU A 3 6.05 -16.12 3.08
C LEU A 3 7.54 -16.44 3.22
N PHE A 4 8.26 -16.50 2.11
CA PHE A 4 9.70 -16.75 2.09
C PHE A 4 10.42 -15.69 1.29
N LEU A 5 11.64 -15.35 1.69
CA LEU A 5 12.54 -14.64 0.79
C LEU A 5 12.80 -15.51 -0.44
N ASN A 6 12.61 -14.97 -1.61
CA ASN A 6 12.83 -15.66 -2.90
C ASN A 6 14.33 -15.75 -3.23
N VAL A 7 15.09 -16.40 -2.33
CA VAL A 7 16.55 -16.45 -2.35
C VAL A 7 17.02 -17.86 -1.99
N CYS A 8 17.72 -18.52 -2.91
CA CYS A 8 18.33 -19.82 -2.68
C CYS A 8 19.43 -19.72 -1.61
N ARG A 9 19.42 -20.61 -0.63
CA ARG A 9 20.37 -20.62 0.51
C ARG A 9 21.78 -21.03 0.12
N HIS A 10 22.00 -21.53 -1.12
CA HIS A 10 23.34 -21.88 -1.61
C HIS A 10 24.14 -20.63 -1.99
N ARG A 11 23.73 -19.89 -3.03
CA ARG A 11 24.44 -18.72 -3.57
C ARG A 11 23.52 -17.55 -3.93
N GLY A 12 22.33 -17.51 -3.35
CA GLY A 12 21.45 -16.34 -3.46
C GLY A 12 20.66 -16.22 -4.77
N ALA A 13 20.67 -17.24 -5.65
CA ALA A 13 19.89 -17.17 -6.87
C ALA A 13 18.38 -17.09 -6.55
N LYS A 14 17.66 -16.34 -7.35
CA LYS A 14 16.20 -16.27 -7.31
C LYS A 14 15.60 -17.63 -7.65
N LEU A 15 14.64 -18.12 -6.86
CA LEU A 15 14.02 -19.44 -7.03
C LEU A 15 12.85 -19.43 -8.01
N CYS A 16 12.02 -18.39 -7.92
CA CYS A 16 10.84 -18.24 -8.75
C CYS A 16 10.89 -16.89 -9.47
N GLU A 17 10.50 -16.87 -10.73
CA GLU A 17 10.22 -15.64 -11.44
C GLU A 17 8.94 -14.98 -10.91
N SER A 18 8.67 -13.75 -11.35
CA SER A 18 7.42 -13.08 -11.01
C SER A 18 6.25 -13.79 -11.67
N GLY A 19 5.12 -13.90 -10.95
CA GLY A 19 3.90 -14.51 -11.46
C GLY A 19 3.27 -15.46 -10.46
N GLU A 20 2.31 -16.22 -10.92
CA GLU A 20 1.53 -17.18 -10.16
C GLU A 20 1.70 -18.58 -10.75
N GLY A 21 1.57 -19.60 -9.92
CA GLY A 21 1.68 -20.98 -10.37
C GLY A 21 1.47 -21.98 -9.25
N SER A 22 1.48 -23.26 -9.62
CA SER A 22 1.36 -24.39 -8.68
C SER A 22 2.56 -25.30 -8.84
N VAL A 23 3.29 -25.51 -7.73
CA VAL A 23 4.45 -26.39 -7.68
C VAL A 23 4.39 -27.25 -6.43
N SER A 24 4.91 -28.47 -6.53
CA SER A 24 5.10 -29.35 -5.37
C SER A 24 6.40 -29.04 -4.61
N LYS A 25 7.41 -28.51 -5.31
CA LYS A 25 8.73 -28.16 -4.79
C LYS A 25 9.30 -26.98 -5.56
N PHE A 26 10.16 -26.20 -4.92
CA PHE A 26 10.92 -25.11 -5.53
C PHE A 26 12.32 -25.60 -5.88
N SER A 27 12.70 -25.57 -7.14
CA SER A 27 14.03 -25.97 -7.60
C SER A 27 14.83 -24.74 -8.02
N CYS A 28 16.01 -24.57 -7.45
CA CYS A 28 16.90 -23.48 -7.81
C CYS A 28 17.41 -23.67 -9.26
N PRO A 29 17.24 -22.67 -10.13
CA PRO A 29 17.64 -22.78 -11.55
C PRO A 29 19.17 -22.84 -11.73
N TYR A 30 19.94 -22.47 -10.70
CA TYR A 30 21.39 -22.40 -10.80
C TYR A 30 22.08 -23.77 -10.53
N HIS A 31 21.80 -24.40 -9.38
CA HIS A 31 22.47 -25.67 -8.98
C HIS A 31 21.47 -26.73 -8.50
N SER A 32 20.21 -26.63 -8.87
CA SER A 32 19.16 -27.62 -8.56
C SER A 32 19.04 -27.96 -7.07
N TRP A 33 19.27 -27.00 -6.18
CA TRP A 33 18.85 -27.13 -4.80
C TRP A 33 17.34 -27.08 -4.73
N VAL A 34 16.75 -28.07 -4.04
CA VAL A 34 15.30 -28.24 -4.03
C VAL A 34 14.76 -28.03 -2.63
N TYR A 35 13.71 -27.22 -2.54
CA TYR A 35 12.99 -26.92 -1.30
C TYR A 35 11.54 -27.39 -1.42
N ASP A 36 11.00 -27.89 -0.29
CA ASP A 36 9.56 -28.18 -0.23
C ASP A 36 8.72 -26.91 -0.03
N ARG A 37 7.39 -27.08 0.07
CA ARG A 37 6.46 -25.98 0.30
C ARG A 37 6.49 -25.44 1.73
N GLN A 38 7.20 -26.12 2.64
CA GLN A 38 7.48 -25.68 4.00
C GLN A 38 8.78 -24.86 4.07
N GLY A 39 9.52 -24.77 2.95
CA GLY A 39 10.79 -24.06 2.85
C GLY A 39 12.00 -24.91 3.24
N SER A 40 11.82 -26.17 3.60
CA SER A 40 12.92 -27.06 4.00
C SER A 40 13.73 -27.51 2.78
N LEU A 41 15.07 -27.57 2.93
CA LEU A 41 15.94 -28.13 1.90
C LEU A 41 15.77 -29.64 1.83
N VAL A 42 15.27 -30.16 0.71
CA VAL A 42 14.98 -31.60 0.53
C VAL A 42 16.02 -32.35 -0.31
N SER A 43 16.68 -31.64 -1.24
CA SER A 43 17.77 -32.26 -2.02
C SER A 43 18.75 -31.24 -2.60
N ARG A 44 19.93 -31.70 -2.92
CA ARG A 44 21.03 -30.97 -3.54
C ARG A 44 21.64 -31.78 -4.66
N TYR A 45 21.98 -31.14 -5.78
CA TYR A 45 22.80 -31.81 -6.79
C TYR A 45 24.18 -32.11 -6.24
N SER A 46 24.70 -33.31 -6.48
CA SER A 46 26.00 -33.79 -6.00
C SER A 46 26.21 -33.57 -4.48
N ALA A 47 25.22 -33.95 -3.68
CA ALA A 47 25.18 -33.69 -2.24
C ALA A 47 26.48 -34.14 -1.51
N GLN A 48 27.14 -35.23 -1.99
CA GLN A 48 28.37 -35.77 -1.44
C GLN A 48 29.57 -34.80 -1.52
N THR A 49 29.53 -33.80 -2.39
CA THR A 49 30.63 -32.83 -2.54
C THR A 49 30.62 -31.75 -1.47
N PHE A 50 29.57 -31.65 -0.66
CA PHE A 50 29.41 -30.62 0.36
C PHE A 50 29.82 -31.08 1.78
N GLY A 51 30.24 -32.35 1.95
CA GLY A 51 30.46 -32.90 3.27
C GLY A 51 29.18 -32.99 4.12
N GLU A 52 29.35 -33.05 5.43
CA GLU A 52 28.24 -33.05 6.38
C GLU A 52 27.71 -31.61 6.54
N LEU A 53 26.43 -31.39 6.23
CA LEU A 53 25.76 -30.13 6.41
C LEU A 53 24.47 -30.32 7.22
N ASP A 54 24.22 -29.42 8.14
CA ASP A 54 22.94 -29.36 8.83
C ASP A 54 21.85 -28.83 7.89
N HIS A 55 21.02 -29.72 7.39
CA HIS A 55 19.90 -29.39 6.50
C HIS A 55 18.87 -28.49 7.13
N SER A 56 18.74 -28.55 8.47
CA SER A 56 17.75 -27.71 9.19
C SER A 56 18.07 -26.21 9.10
N SER A 57 19.35 -25.87 9.01
CA SER A 57 19.85 -24.51 8.91
C SER A 57 19.81 -23.94 7.47
N LEU A 58 19.59 -24.81 6.47
CA LEU A 58 19.63 -24.46 5.04
C LEU A 58 18.25 -24.29 4.39
N GLY A 59 17.19 -24.25 5.18
CA GLY A 59 15.85 -23.92 4.70
C GLY A 59 15.74 -22.48 4.21
N LEU A 60 14.70 -22.20 3.40
CA LEU A 60 14.39 -20.85 2.96
C LEU A 60 14.13 -19.94 4.17
N THR A 61 14.54 -18.69 4.06
CA THR A 61 14.26 -17.70 5.09
C THR A 61 12.78 -17.37 5.08
N GLN A 62 12.07 -17.82 6.10
CA GLN A 62 10.65 -17.52 6.29
C GLN A 62 10.50 -16.15 6.95
N LEU A 63 9.46 -15.42 6.52
CA LEU A 63 9.02 -14.16 7.09
C LEU A 63 7.67 -14.35 7.77
N GLY A 64 7.38 -13.53 8.78
CA GLY A 64 6.07 -13.47 9.39
C GLY A 64 5.05 -12.94 8.39
N CYS A 65 3.89 -13.60 8.27
CA CYS A 65 2.78 -13.12 7.47
C CYS A 65 1.45 -13.60 8.04
N GLU A 66 0.44 -12.76 7.89
CA GLU A 66 -0.93 -13.05 8.27
C GLU A 66 -1.89 -12.43 7.26
N GLU A 67 -3.03 -13.08 7.03
CA GLU A 67 -4.11 -12.52 6.22
C GLU A 67 -5.17 -11.92 7.15
N ALA A 68 -5.50 -10.66 6.90
CA ALA A 68 -6.59 -9.99 7.56
C ALA A 68 -7.22 -8.97 6.61
N GLU A 69 -8.54 -8.91 6.64
CA GLU A 69 -9.35 -7.96 5.89
C GLU A 69 -9.10 -8.03 4.36
N GLY A 70 -8.86 -9.24 3.83
CA GLY A 70 -8.57 -9.47 2.40
C GLY A 70 -7.17 -9.05 1.95
N ILE A 71 -6.29 -8.73 2.90
CA ILE A 71 -4.91 -8.26 2.63
C ILE A 71 -3.92 -9.20 3.32
N ILE A 72 -2.82 -9.50 2.62
CA ILE A 72 -1.68 -10.24 3.19
C ILE A 72 -0.70 -9.23 3.78
N TRP A 73 -0.54 -9.30 5.08
CA TRP A 73 0.40 -8.49 5.85
C TRP A 73 1.68 -9.27 6.10
N ALA A 74 2.83 -8.60 6.06
CA ALA A 74 4.12 -9.23 6.21
C ALA A 74 5.09 -8.40 7.03
N THR A 75 5.98 -9.06 7.78
CA THR A 75 7.12 -8.43 8.45
C THR A 75 8.43 -8.84 7.77
N LEU A 76 9.38 -7.91 7.67
CA LEU A 76 10.69 -8.18 7.08
C LEU A 76 11.75 -8.61 8.12
N GLY A 77 11.50 -8.38 9.40
CA GLY A 77 12.48 -8.57 10.47
C GLY A 77 12.35 -9.85 11.27
N SER A 78 11.24 -10.58 11.16
CA SER A 78 10.98 -11.77 11.98
C SER A 78 10.21 -12.83 11.21
N LYS A 79 10.46 -14.11 11.53
CA LYS A 79 9.62 -15.23 11.09
C LYS A 79 8.45 -15.50 12.04
N GLU A 80 8.50 -14.91 13.23
CA GLU A 80 7.42 -15.07 14.22
C GLU A 80 6.14 -14.40 13.68
N PRO A 81 4.98 -15.02 13.91
CA PRO A 81 3.72 -14.38 13.65
C PRO A 81 3.63 -13.05 14.42
N PHE A 82 3.17 -12.02 13.77
CA PHE A 82 2.82 -10.77 14.44
C PHE A 82 1.30 -10.68 14.52
N ASP A 83 0.81 -10.10 15.60
CA ASP A 83 -0.62 -9.91 15.78
C ASP A 83 -1.12 -8.75 14.90
N ILE A 84 -1.62 -9.12 13.71
CA ILE A 84 -2.14 -8.13 12.75
C ILE A 84 -3.38 -7.41 13.29
N LYS A 85 -4.18 -8.04 14.14
CA LYS A 85 -5.36 -7.41 14.73
C LYS A 85 -4.94 -6.32 15.71
N GLN A 86 -3.91 -6.59 16.51
CA GLN A 86 -3.32 -5.59 17.40
C GLN A 86 -2.70 -4.44 16.58
N TRP A 87 -1.97 -4.77 15.49
CA TRP A 87 -1.37 -3.76 14.61
C TRP A 87 -2.41 -2.84 13.99
N LEU A 88 -3.46 -3.40 13.41
CA LEU A 88 -4.51 -2.62 12.78
C LEU A 88 -5.40 -1.87 13.79
N GLY A 89 -5.59 -2.42 15.00
CA GLY A 89 -6.44 -1.84 16.01
C GLY A 89 -7.82 -1.48 15.44
N ALA A 90 -8.29 -0.26 15.66
CA ALA A 90 -9.58 0.21 15.18
C ALA A 90 -9.63 0.45 13.65
N MET A 91 -8.50 0.42 12.94
CA MET A 91 -8.47 0.41 11.47
C MET A 91 -8.98 -0.93 10.91
N GLY A 92 -8.78 -2.05 11.61
CA GLY A 92 -9.23 -3.37 11.15
C GLY A 92 -10.71 -3.39 10.75
N PRO A 93 -11.67 -3.03 11.63
CA PRO A 93 -13.09 -2.97 11.27
C PRO A 93 -13.39 -2.01 10.09
N GLN A 94 -12.62 -0.93 9.92
CA GLN A 94 -12.78 -0.02 8.77
C GLN A 94 -12.41 -0.73 7.46
N LEU A 95 -11.30 -1.49 7.45
CA LEU A 95 -10.91 -2.30 6.30
C LEU A 95 -11.87 -3.45 6.07
N GLY A 96 -12.34 -4.13 7.12
CA GLY A 96 -13.30 -5.22 7.04
C GLY A 96 -14.61 -4.79 6.36
N SER A 97 -15.06 -3.55 6.60
CA SER A 97 -16.26 -3.02 5.95
C SER A 97 -16.13 -2.83 4.44
N LEU A 98 -14.90 -2.84 3.90
CA LEU A 98 -14.65 -2.75 2.46
C LEU A 98 -14.83 -4.07 1.74
N ASP A 99 -14.79 -5.19 2.47
CA ASP A 99 -14.94 -6.54 1.95
C ASP A 99 -14.02 -6.87 0.76
N LEU A 100 -12.77 -6.41 0.83
CA LEU A 100 -11.81 -6.49 -0.28
C LEU A 100 -11.53 -7.91 -0.78
N ALA A 101 -11.73 -8.92 0.07
CA ALA A 101 -11.58 -10.33 -0.30
C ALA A 101 -12.53 -10.76 -1.43
N ASN A 102 -13.68 -10.10 -1.55
CA ASN A 102 -14.71 -10.38 -2.55
C ASN A 102 -14.62 -9.45 -3.78
N TRP A 103 -13.66 -8.54 -3.81
CA TRP A 103 -13.45 -7.66 -4.95
C TRP A 103 -12.61 -8.33 -6.04
N HIS A 104 -12.88 -7.96 -7.27
CA HIS A 104 -12.27 -8.51 -8.47
C HIS A 104 -11.03 -7.72 -8.88
N LEU A 105 -9.90 -8.39 -9.05
CA LEU A 105 -8.70 -7.77 -9.58
C LEU A 105 -8.83 -7.57 -11.10
N PHE A 106 -9.11 -6.34 -11.51
CA PHE A 106 -9.22 -5.99 -12.92
C PHE A 106 -7.87 -5.72 -13.58
N LYS A 107 -6.97 -5.01 -12.89
CA LYS A 107 -5.68 -4.64 -13.47
C LYS A 107 -4.61 -4.45 -12.41
N LYS A 108 -3.41 -4.88 -12.73
CA LYS A 108 -2.20 -4.69 -11.92
C LYS A 108 -1.14 -3.98 -12.73
N ARG A 109 -0.41 -3.05 -12.11
CA ARG A 109 0.69 -2.32 -12.75
C ARG A 109 1.71 -1.87 -11.72
N GLU A 110 2.92 -1.60 -12.18
CA GLU A 110 3.99 -1.01 -11.38
C GLU A 110 4.34 0.37 -11.93
N LEU A 111 4.62 1.30 -11.04
CA LEU A 111 5.02 2.67 -11.35
C LEU A 111 6.29 2.99 -10.59
N ASP A 112 7.28 3.54 -11.29
CA ASP A 112 8.43 4.16 -10.67
C ASP A 112 8.12 5.62 -10.36
N GLY A 113 8.60 6.10 -9.20
CA GLY A 113 8.30 7.45 -8.72
C GLY A 113 9.45 8.07 -7.92
N PRO A 114 9.22 9.27 -7.32
CA PRO A 114 10.17 9.94 -6.44
C PRO A 114 10.39 9.12 -5.17
N GLY A 115 11.23 9.58 -4.25
CA GLY A 115 11.43 8.91 -2.96
C GLY A 115 10.13 8.63 -2.22
N TRP A 116 10.08 7.52 -1.49
CA TRP A 116 8.83 7.00 -0.92
C TRP A 116 8.12 7.98 0.04
N LYS A 117 8.85 8.81 0.79
CA LYS A 117 8.25 9.86 1.63
C LYS A 117 7.55 10.92 0.79
N VAL A 118 8.23 11.44 -0.25
CA VAL A 118 7.64 12.41 -1.19
C VAL A 118 6.40 11.84 -1.87
N THR A 119 6.47 10.56 -2.24
CA THR A 119 5.32 9.86 -2.83
C THR A 119 4.14 9.82 -1.86
N LEU A 120 4.38 9.38 -0.61
CA LEU A 120 3.32 9.25 0.39
C LEU A 120 2.75 10.60 0.82
N ASP A 121 3.55 11.65 0.90
CA ASP A 121 3.06 13.00 1.18
C ASP A 121 1.98 13.40 0.19
N GLY A 122 2.17 13.13 -1.12
CA GLY A 122 1.15 13.39 -2.14
C GLY A 122 -0.13 12.56 -1.99
N TYR A 123 -0.06 11.35 -1.42
CA TYR A 123 -1.26 10.54 -1.14
C TYR A 123 -2.05 11.01 0.09
N LEU A 124 -1.42 11.82 0.95
CA LEU A 124 -1.95 12.16 2.28
C LEU A 124 -2.44 13.60 2.40
N GLU A 125 -2.40 14.39 1.32
CA GLU A 125 -2.91 15.75 1.35
C GLU A 125 -3.73 16.04 0.07
N ILE A 126 -4.60 17.03 0.16
CA ILE A 126 -5.46 17.46 -0.94
C ILE A 126 -5.25 18.93 -1.33
N TYR A 127 -4.27 19.58 -0.74
CA TYR A 127 -3.98 20.98 -1.00
C TYR A 127 -3.58 21.22 -2.47
N HIS A 128 -2.88 20.23 -3.08
CA HIS A 128 -2.50 20.27 -4.48
C HIS A 128 -3.66 19.99 -5.46
N HIS A 129 -4.79 19.42 -5.01
CA HIS A 129 -5.83 18.89 -5.89
C HIS A 129 -6.34 19.92 -6.91
N ASN A 130 -6.62 21.15 -6.47
CA ASN A 130 -7.15 22.18 -7.37
C ASN A 130 -6.14 22.63 -8.42
N THR A 131 -4.86 22.54 -8.10
CA THR A 131 -3.77 23.00 -8.98
C THR A 131 -3.30 21.92 -9.93
N VAL A 132 -3.18 20.69 -9.43
CA VAL A 132 -2.56 19.55 -10.13
C VAL A 132 -3.62 18.73 -10.87
N HIS A 133 -4.73 18.42 -10.20
CA HIS A 133 -5.72 17.45 -10.70
C HIS A 133 -6.92 18.09 -11.40
N GLY A 134 -6.76 19.29 -11.94
CA GLY A 134 -7.85 20.00 -12.62
C GLY A 134 -8.45 19.25 -13.83
N ARG A 135 -7.78 18.24 -14.36
CA ARG A 135 -8.25 17.40 -15.48
C ARG A 135 -8.61 15.97 -15.07
N THR A 136 -8.38 15.59 -13.81
CA THR A 136 -8.62 14.26 -13.28
C THR A 136 -9.51 14.32 -12.03
N VAL A 137 -9.08 13.77 -10.91
CA VAL A 137 -9.88 13.66 -9.67
C VAL A 137 -10.32 15.00 -9.08
N GLY A 138 -9.58 16.08 -9.30
CA GLY A 138 -9.92 17.43 -8.82
C GLY A 138 -11.16 18.04 -9.46
N GLN A 139 -11.62 17.53 -10.63
CA GLN A 139 -12.89 17.96 -11.21
C GLN A 139 -14.09 17.60 -10.32
N HIS A 140 -13.96 16.56 -9.52
CA HIS A 140 -15.04 16.01 -8.72
C HIS A 140 -14.87 16.22 -7.22
N THR A 141 -13.71 16.74 -6.77
CA THR A 141 -13.37 16.89 -5.34
C THR A 141 -13.32 18.36 -4.96
N ILE A 142 -13.84 18.69 -3.78
CA ILE A 142 -13.66 20.01 -3.18
C ILE A 142 -12.22 20.04 -2.65
N GLY A 143 -11.37 20.83 -3.30
CA GLY A 143 -10.02 21.02 -2.82
C GLY A 143 -10.04 21.71 -1.44
N ASN A 144 -9.19 21.24 -0.54
CA ASN A 144 -9.06 21.79 0.80
C ASN A 144 -10.23 21.47 1.78
N LEU A 145 -11.06 20.47 1.47
CA LEU A 145 -12.05 19.91 2.40
C LEU A 145 -11.69 18.47 2.74
N LEU A 146 -11.10 18.28 3.92
CA LEU A 146 -10.63 17.00 4.42
C LEU A 146 -11.02 16.84 5.88
N VAL A 147 -11.57 15.67 6.21
CA VAL A 147 -11.73 15.19 7.60
C VAL A 147 -10.78 14.03 7.80
N LEU A 148 -10.03 14.06 8.90
CA LEU A 148 -9.05 13.03 9.25
C LEU A 148 -9.50 12.26 10.47
N ASP A 149 -9.57 10.93 10.33
CA ASP A 149 -9.67 9.98 11.45
C ASP A 149 -8.33 9.27 11.60
N THR A 150 -7.85 9.14 12.84
CA THR A 150 -6.58 8.45 13.14
C THR A 150 -6.83 7.19 13.96
N TYR A 151 -6.08 6.14 13.65
CA TYR A 151 -6.14 4.81 14.27
C TYR A 151 -4.71 4.35 14.58
N GLY A 152 -4.08 5.01 15.55
CA GLY A 152 -2.64 4.86 15.76
C GLY A 152 -1.84 5.35 14.55
N PRO A 153 -0.96 4.50 13.96
CA PRO A 153 -0.19 4.88 12.77
C PRO A 153 -1.03 4.90 11.48
N HIS A 154 -2.22 4.32 11.51
CA HIS A 154 -3.13 4.28 10.38
C HIS A 154 -4.08 5.48 10.41
N GLN A 155 -4.63 5.81 9.25
CA GLN A 155 -5.53 6.95 9.13
C GLN A 155 -6.49 6.81 7.97
N ARG A 156 -7.65 7.46 8.09
CA ARG A 156 -8.66 7.57 7.06
C ARG A 156 -8.90 9.04 6.74
N LEU A 157 -8.76 9.37 5.47
CA LEU A 157 -9.07 10.68 4.93
C LEU A 157 -10.46 10.63 4.31
N THR A 158 -11.35 11.49 4.73
CA THR A 158 -12.66 11.69 4.13
C THR A 158 -12.65 13.01 3.34
N LEU A 159 -12.81 12.91 2.04
CA LEU A 159 -12.74 14.04 1.10
C LEU A 159 -14.13 14.39 0.61
N GLY A 160 -14.47 15.68 0.57
CA GLY A 160 -15.73 16.16 0.01
C GLY A 160 -15.73 16.14 -1.51
N ARG A 161 -16.79 15.62 -2.12
CA ARG A 161 -17.06 15.77 -3.56
C ARG A 161 -17.80 17.08 -3.82
N LYS A 162 -17.65 17.64 -5.02
CA LYS A 162 -18.40 18.85 -5.42
C LYS A 162 -19.92 18.67 -5.40
N SER A 163 -20.40 17.44 -5.45
CA SER A 163 -21.82 17.13 -5.28
C SER A 163 -22.36 17.41 -3.87
N LEU A 164 -21.49 17.71 -2.89
CA LEU A 164 -21.91 18.29 -1.59
C LEU A 164 -22.47 19.70 -1.72
N GLU A 165 -22.00 20.45 -2.71
CA GLU A 165 -22.46 21.81 -2.94
C GLU A 165 -23.96 21.79 -3.35
N GLY A 166 -24.78 22.38 -2.54
CA GLY A 166 -26.23 22.44 -2.74
C GLY A 166 -27.01 21.29 -2.08
N LEU A 167 -26.36 20.36 -1.40
CA LEU A 167 -27.05 19.31 -0.63
C LEU A 167 -27.95 19.91 0.46
N GLU A 168 -27.54 21.04 1.06
CA GLU A 168 -28.31 21.80 2.03
C GLU A 168 -29.66 22.33 1.51
N LYS A 169 -29.87 22.30 0.20
CA LYS A 169 -31.14 22.67 -0.43
C LYS A 169 -32.14 21.51 -0.50
N GLN A 170 -31.71 20.34 -0.13
CA GLN A 170 -32.53 19.12 -0.11
C GLN A 170 -32.90 18.78 1.35
N PRO A 171 -34.07 18.16 1.59
CA PRO A 171 -34.42 17.62 2.89
C PRO A 171 -33.36 16.62 3.38
N GLU A 172 -32.99 16.64 4.67
CA GLU A 172 -31.96 15.77 5.24
C GLU A 172 -32.28 14.28 5.08
N GLU A 173 -33.57 13.93 5.04
CA GLU A 173 -34.03 12.54 4.87
C GLU A 173 -33.69 11.96 3.49
N LEU A 174 -33.35 12.83 2.51
CA LEU A 174 -32.92 12.44 1.16
C LEU A 174 -31.41 12.46 0.98
N TRP A 175 -30.67 12.77 2.03
CA TRP A 175 -29.21 12.78 1.92
C TRP A 175 -28.64 11.37 1.93
N GLU A 176 -27.83 11.07 0.91
CA GLU A 176 -27.01 9.86 0.82
C GLU A 176 -25.53 10.24 1.01
N PRO A 177 -25.07 10.46 2.27
CA PRO A 177 -23.77 11.08 2.55
C PRO A 177 -22.61 10.40 1.83
N LEU A 178 -22.67 9.07 1.67
CA LEU A 178 -21.62 8.29 1.03
C LEU A 178 -21.45 8.62 -0.47
N GLU A 179 -22.48 9.11 -1.14
CA GLU A 179 -22.39 9.52 -2.54
C GLU A 179 -21.61 10.84 -2.73
N HIS A 180 -21.49 11.61 -1.65
CA HIS A 180 -20.91 12.96 -1.67
C HIS A 180 -19.51 13.04 -1.07
N ILE A 181 -18.93 11.89 -0.70
CA ILE A 181 -17.59 11.83 -0.14
C ILE A 181 -16.72 10.81 -0.91
N ARG A 182 -15.42 10.87 -0.67
CA ARG A 182 -14.45 9.84 -1.03
C ARG A 182 -13.65 9.47 0.20
N LEU A 183 -13.34 8.19 0.33
CA LEU A 183 -12.52 7.68 1.41
C LEU A 183 -11.15 7.28 0.87
N VAL A 184 -10.12 7.61 1.64
CA VAL A 184 -8.77 7.09 1.44
C VAL A 184 -8.33 6.46 2.76
N HIS A 185 -8.15 5.15 2.78
CA HIS A 185 -7.57 4.43 3.90
C HIS A 185 -6.06 4.33 3.68
N ASN A 186 -5.30 4.90 4.61
CA ASN A 186 -3.85 4.78 4.61
C ASN A 186 -3.42 3.90 5.77
N CYS A 187 -2.88 2.73 5.46
CA CYS A 187 -2.34 1.79 6.44
C CYS A 187 -0.82 1.89 6.44
N PHE A 188 -0.30 2.42 7.53
CA PHE A 188 1.14 2.58 7.73
C PHE A 188 1.86 1.22 7.59
N PRO A 189 3.05 1.14 6.96
CA PRO A 189 3.76 2.29 6.41
C PRO A 189 3.45 2.61 4.94
N ASN A 190 2.82 1.73 4.17
CA ASN A 190 2.96 1.80 2.72
C ASN A 190 1.72 1.42 1.90
N LEU A 191 0.56 1.32 2.53
CA LEU A 191 -0.67 0.94 1.83
C LEU A 191 -1.65 2.11 1.78
N SER A 192 -2.17 2.41 0.59
CA SER A 192 -3.26 3.35 0.36
C SER A 192 -4.37 2.67 -0.43
N ILE A 193 -5.60 2.80 0.05
CA ILE A 193 -6.81 2.27 -0.59
C ILE A 193 -7.78 3.44 -0.79
N SER A 194 -8.11 3.76 -2.04
CA SER A 194 -8.90 4.93 -2.40
C SER A 194 -9.98 4.61 -3.43
N GLY A 195 -11.03 5.42 -3.46
CA GLY A 195 -12.10 5.31 -4.44
C GLY A 195 -13.24 4.36 -4.09
N ILE A 196 -13.44 4.04 -2.82
CA ILE A 196 -14.34 3.00 -2.32
C ILE A 196 -15.81 3.43 -2.24
N LEU A 197 -16.21 4.43 -2.93
CA LEU A 197 -17.63 4.82 -2.99
C LEU A 197 -18.11 4.60 -4.41
N GLY A 198 -18.49 3.39 -4.67
CA GLY A 198 -18.90 2.98 -5.99
C GLY A 198 -18.31 1.61 -6.34
N ASP A 199 -18.21 1.33 -7.61
CA ASP A 199 -17.90 0.01 -8.13
C ASP A 199 -16.41 -0.26 -8.31
N HIS A 200 -15.53 0.72 -8.01
CA HIS A 200 -14.10 0.64 -8.28
C HIS A 200 -13.26 1.19 -7.14
N CYS A 201 -12.11 0.55 -6.86
CA CYS A 201 -11.11 1.11 -5.99
C CYS A 201 -9.69 0.95 -6.55
N LEU A 202 -8.81 1.84 -6.10
CA LEU A 202 -7.36 1.78 -6.32
C LEU A 202 -6.69 1.37 -5.03
N VAL A 203 -5.98 0.26 -5.07
CA VAL A 203 -5.05 -0.16 -4.02
C VAL A 203 -3.64 0.15 -4.47
N SER A 204 -2.90 0.94 -3.70
CA SER A 204 -1.50 1.30 -3.97
C SER A 204 -0.62 0.83 -2.82
N MET A 205 0.36 -0.02 -3.13
CA MET A 205 1.43 -0.39 -2.21
C MET A 205 2.71 0.31 -2.63
N ILE A 206 3.24 1.16 -1.76
CA ILE A 206 4.38 2.05 -2.05
C ILE A 206 5.63 1.47 -1.38
N PHE A 207 6.59 0.99 -2.18
CA PHE A 207 7.83 0.43 -1.69
C PHE A 207 9.01 1.36 -1.99
N PRO A 208 10.00 1.45 -1.10
CA PRO A 208 11.26 2.07 -1.44
C PRO A 208 11.86 1.43 -2.71
N GLY A 209 12.40 2.26 -3.59
CA GLY A 209 13.15 1.77 -4.75
C GLY A 209 14.57 1.35 -4.37
N THR A 210 15.40 1.13 -5.38
CA THR A 210 16.81 0.74 -5.17
C THR A 210 17.68 1.87 -4.60
N LYS A 211 17.17 3.10 -4.65
CA LYS A 211 17.81 4.31 -4.11
C LYS A 211 16.84 5.01 -3.18
N SER A 212 17.36 5.79 -2.25
CA SER A 212 16.54 6.58 -1.29
C SER A 212 15.64 7.62 -1.95
N ASP A 213 15.95 8.01 -3.17
CA ASP A 213 15.24 9.01 -3.97
C ASP A 213 14.31 8.40 -5.03
N SER A 214 13.98 7.12 -4.89
CA SER A 214 13.11 6.40 -5.80
C SER A 214 12.10 5.53 -5.08
N THR A 215 10.98 5.28 -5.73
CA THR A 215 9.87 4.45 -5.26
C THR A 215 9.47 3.49 -6.34
N ARG A 216 8.98 2.33 -5.92
CA ARG A 216 8.25 1.39 -6.75
C ARG A 216 6.86 1.21 -6.18
N THR A 217 5.84 1.66 -6.87
CA THR A 217 4.46 1.52 -6.45
C THR A 217 3.77 0.42 -7.23
N LEU A 218 3.25 -0.56 -6.51
CA LEU A 218 2.35 -1.56 -7.07
C LEU A 218 0.93 -1.03 -6.96
N GLN A 219 0.26 -0.85 -8.09
CA GLN A 219 -1.15 -0.48 -8.15
C GLN A 219 -2.01 -1.64 -8.61
N MET A 220 -3.12 -1.84 -7.90
CA MET A 220 -4.18 -2.76 -8.28
C MET A 220 -5.49 -1.98 -8.43
N ILE A 221 -6.16 -2.20 -9.55
CA ILE A 221 -7.50 -1.70 -9.81
C ILE A 221 -8.44 -2.86 -9.49
N LEU A 222 -9.32 -2.63 -8.53
CA LEU A 222 -10.33 -3.59 -8.14
C LEU A 222 -11.71 -3.10 -8.58
N SER A 223 -12.57 -4.05 -8.93
CA SER A 223 -13.99 -3.83 -9.19
C SER A 223 -14.80 -4.63 -8.19
N ALA A 224 -15.86 -4.06 -7.64
CA ALA A 224 -16.74 -4.75 -6.67
C ALA A 224 -17.39 -6.00 -7.26
N GLN A 225 -17.61 -6.00 -8.57
CA GLN A 225 -18.10 -7.16 -9.33
C GLN A 225 -17.22 -7.38 -10.56
N GLU A 226 -17.18 -8.62 -11.04
CA GLU A 226 -16.49 -8.93 -12.29
C GLU A 226 -17.12 -8.17 -13.45
N PRO A 227 -16.36 -7.30 -14.14
CA PRO A 227 -16.89 -6.53 -15.26
C PRO A 227 -17.00 -7.43 -16.50
N LEU A 228 -18.14 -8.09 -16.68
CA LEU A 228 -18.37 -9.01 -17.78
C LEU A 228 -19.00 -8.34 -19.00
N LYS A 229 -19.76 -7.25 -18.81
CA LYS A 229 -20.39 -6.51 -19.89
C LYS A 229 -19.45 -5.43 -20.42
N GLU A 230 -19.51 -5.14 -21.70
CA GLU A 230 -18.70 -4.12 -22.36
C GLU A 230 -18.76 -2.76 -21.65
N LYS A 231 -19.96 -2.34 -21.24
CA LYS A 231 -20.18 -1.11 -20.47
C LYS A 231 -19.39 -1.09 -19.15
N ASP A 232 -19.37 -2.20 -18.42
CA ASP A 232 -18.71 -2.30 -17.12
C ASP A 232 -17.17 -2.36 -17.29
N ILE A 233 -16.72 -3.05 -18.34
CA ILE A 233 -15.30 -3.08 -18.75
C ILE A 233 -14.83 -1.67 -19.13
N GLU A 234 -15.63 -0.93 -19.91
CA GLU A 234 -15.33 0.44 -20.30
C GLU A 234 -15.26 1.36 -19.07
N ALA A 235 -16.23 1.29 -18.16
CA ALA A 235 -16.25 2.07 -16.93
C ALA A 235 -15.01 1.81 -16.07
N THR A 236 -14.63 0.53 -15.89
CA THR A 236 -13.45 0.13 -15.11
C THR A 236 -12.15 0.60 -15.79
N ASN A 237 -12.07 0.53 -17.13
CA ASN A 237 -10.93 1.05 -17.88
C ASN A 237 -10.81 2.58 -17.75
N ASN A 238 -11.93 3.30 -17.81
CA ASN A 238 -11.95 4.76 -17.65
C ASN A 238 -11.46 5.16 -16.26
N PHE A 239 -11.93 4.49 -15.21
CA PHE A 239 -11.40 4.66 -13.86
C PHE A 239 -9.89 4.37 -13.80
N SER A 240 -9.45 3.21 -14.33
CA SER A 240 -8.05 2.81 -14.36
C SER A 240 -7.15 3.85 -15.05
N ASN A 241 -7.60 4.41 -16.17
CA ASN A 241 -6.85 5.41 -16.93
C ASN A 241 -6.82 6.75 -16.21
N MET A 242 -7.92 7.17 -15.62
CA MET A 242 -8.01 8.41 -14.85
C MET A 242 -7.04 8.38 -13.66
N VAL A 243 -7.04 7.30 -12.86
CA VAL A 243 -6.15 7.20 -11.69
C VAL A 243 -4.68 6.98 -12.11
N LEU A 244 -4.42 6.39 -13.29
CA LEU A 244 -3.06 6.33 -13.82
C LEU A 244 -2.54 7.72 -14.20
N GLN A 245 -3.35 8.50 -14.89
CA GLN A 245 -3.00 9.87 -15.26
C GLN A 245 -2.75 10.71 -14.00
N ALA A 246 -3.67 10.68 -13.02
CA ALA A 246 -3.53 11.42 -11.78
C ALA A 246 -2.21 11.07 -11.06
N VAL A 247 -1.93 9.79 -10.85
CA VAL A 247 -0.76 9.39 -10.07
C VAL A 247 0.54 9.52 -10.86
N ARG A 248 0.60 8.97 -12.09
CA ARG A 248 1.86 8.92 -12.86
C ARG A 248 2.20 10.27 -13.50
N ASP A 249 1.23 10.86 -14.21
CA ASP A 249 1.48 11.99 -15.10
C ASP A 249 1.35 13.34 -14.38
N GLU A 250 0.63 13.37 -13.26
CA GLU A 250 0.42 14.56 -12.46
C GLU A 250 1.26 14.48 -11.17
N ASP A 251 0.94 13.58 -10.19
CA ASP A 251 1.62 13.52 -8.89
C ASP A 251 3.10 13.16 -8.99
N TYR A 252 3.42 12.03 -9.64
CA TYR A 252 4.80 11.56 -9.68
C TYR A 252 5.71 12.48 -10.49
N ARG A 253 5.17 13.07 -11.55
CA ARG A 253 5.90 14.07 -12.32
C ARG A 253 6.31 15.27 -11.46
N LEU A 254 5.40 15.78 -10.62
CA LEU A 254 5.71 16.89 -9.70
C LEU A 254 6.56 16.42 -8.52
N GLY A 255 6.30 15.24 -8.00
CA GLY A 255 7.12 14.62 -6.95
C GLY A 255 8.59 14.47 -7.37
N LEU A 256 8.88 14.16 -8.65
CA LEU A 256 10.25 14.13 -9.18
C LEU A 256 10.89 15.52 -9.20
N LEU A 257 10.13 16.59 -9.43
CA LEU A 257 10.63 17.97 -9.30
C LEU A 257 10.94 18.30 -7.83
N ILE A 258 10.06 17.92 -6.90
CA ILE A 258 10.28 18.05 -5.46
C ILE A 258 11.57 17.30 -5.06
N GLN A 259 11.71 16.05 -5.54
CA GLN A 259 12.91 15.24 -5.25
C GLN A 259 14.18 15.88 -5.78
N SER A 260 14.12 16.53 -6.94
CA SER A 260 15.25 17.32 -7.46
C SER A 260 15.57 18.52 -6.58
N GLY A 261 14.54 19.21 -6.08
CA GLY A 261 14.69 20.31 -5.12
C GLY A 261 15.37 19.87 -3.82
N ILE A 262 14.97 18.72 -3.26
CA ILE A 262 15.61 18.13 -2.07
C ILE A 262 17.11 17.91 -2.30
N LYS A 263 17.49 17.36 -3.46
CA LYS A 263 18.90 17.11 -3.80
C LYS A 263 19.73 18.39 -3.89
N SER A 264 19.12 19.53 -4.16
CA SER A 264 19.83 20.81 -4.24
C SER A 264 20.28 21.31 -2.86
N GLY A 265 19.66 20.82 -1.77
CA GLY A 265 19.91 21.30 -0.41
C GLY A 265 19.40 22.72 -0.14
N ALA A 266 18.61 23.30 -1.06
CA ALA A 266 18.10 24.67 -0.90
C ALA A 266 17.03 24.76 0.21
N ASN A 267 16.23 23.69 0.37
CA ASN A 267 15.25 23.58 1.46
C ASN A 267 15.78 22.61 2.51
N HIS A 268 15.83 23.04 3.76
CA HIS A 268 16.22 22.21 4.89
C HIS A 268 15.04 21.52 5.56
N GLU A 269 13.82 22.03 5.33
CA GLU A 269 12.58 21.53 5.90
C GLU A 269 11.41 21.72 4.92
N PHE A 270 10.36 20.94 5.10
CA PHE A 270 9.09 21.14 4.44
C PHE A 270 8.11 21.81 5.39
N LEU A 271 7.25 22.67 4.85
CA LEU A 271 6.23 23.36 5.61
C LEU A 271 4.88 22.68 5.33
N TYR A 272 4.27 22.11 6.36
CA TYR A 272 2.94 21.53 6.28
C TYR A 272 1.91 22.50 6.88
N GLY A 273 0.86 22.75 6.11
CA GLY A 273 -0.24 23.63 6.53
C GLY A 273 -1.16 22.95 7.56
N LYS A 274 -2.00 23.75 8.22
CA LYS A 274 -3.05 23.23 9.12
C LYS A 274 -4.08 22.37 8.40
N ASN A 275 -4.17 22.48 7.09
CA ASN A 275 -5.03 21.69 6.19
C ASN A 275 -4.38 20.39 5.70
N GLU A 276 -3.19 20.05 6.20
CA GLU A 276 -2.44 18.84 5.85
C GLU A 276 -2.21 17.93 7.09
N PRO A 277 -3.22 17.67 7.91
CA PRO A 277 -3.05 16.96 9.18
C PRO A 277 -2.61 15.50 8.97
N ALA A 278 -2.96 14.87 7.85
CA ALA A 278 -2.62 13.48 7.59
C ALA A 278 -1.13 13.30 7.29
N VAL A 279 -0.51 14.23 6.56
CA VAL A 279 0.94 14.23 6.35
C VAL A 279 1.68 14.41 7.68
N GLN A 280 1.23 15.38 8.50
CA GLN A 280 1.82 15.62 9.83
C GLN A 280 1.73 14.39 10.73
N ASN A 281 0.57 13.72 10.78
CA ASN A 281 0.40 12.50 11.54
C ASN A 281 1.31 11.37 11.02
N TYR A 282 1.42 11.22 9.71
CA TYR A 282 2.27 10.19 9.10
C TYR A 282 3.75 10.39 9.47
N HIS A 283 4.28 11.60 9.36
CA HIS A 283 5.67 11.91 9.73
C HIS A 283 5.94 11.75 11.23
N LYS A 284 4.96 12.08 12.09
CA LYS A 284 5.04 11.81 13.53
C LYS A 284 5.28 10.31 13.79
N TRP A 285 4.57 9.43 13.08
CA TRP A 285 4.75 7.99 13.23
C TRP A 285 6.05 7.46 12.61
N ILE A 286 6.51 8.05 11.50
CA ILE A 286 7.86 7.75 10.98
C ILE A 286 8.91 8.06 12.04
N ASP A 287 8.89 9.27 12.63
CA ASP A 287 9.84 9.67 13.66
C ASP A 287 9.79 8.75 14.87
N HIS A 288 8.59 8.37 15.29
CA HIS A 288 8.38 7.44 16.39
C HIS A 288 9.10 6.10 16.12
N PHE A 289 8.83 5.47 14.99
CA PHE A 289 9.45 4.19 14.63
C PHE A 289 10.95 4.30 14.35
N MET A 290 11.43 5.42 13.83
CA MET A 290 12.85 5.65 13.56
C MET A 290 13.68 5.80 14.84
N ARG A 291 13.10 6.29 15.92
CA ARG A 291 13.80 6.47 17.20
C ARG A 291 14.02 5.17 17.97
N GLN A 292 13.56 4.03 17.47
CA GLN A 292 13.67 2.71 18.11
C GLN A 292 13.22 2.73 19.58
N GLU A 293 12.12 3.37 19.87
CA GLU A 293 11.49 3.24 21.19
C GLU A 293 10.93 1.80 21.25
N THR A 294 11.76 0.89 21.76
CA THR A 294 11.53 -0.58 21.77
C THR A 294 10.38 -1.00 22.69
N ASP A 295 9.90 -0.10 23.54
CA ASP A 295 8.80 -0.34 24.49
C ASP A 295 7.53 0.40 24.07
N PHE A 296 7.12 0.24 22.79
CA PHE A 296 5.86 0.79 22.34
C PHE A 296 4.70 -0.08 22.87
N ASP A 297 4.07 0.38 23.94
CA ASP A 297 2.82 -0.17 24.44
C ASP A 297 1.66 0.30 23.55
N TRP A 298 1.36 -0.49 22.52
CA TRP A 298 0.28 -0.24 21.57
C TRP A 298 -1.08 -0.05 22.26
N ALA A 299 -1.34 -0.81 23.31
CA ALA A 299 -2.63 -0.77 24.02
C ALA A 299 -2.84 0.56 24.74
N ASN A 300 -1.80 1.11 25.37
CA ASN A 300 -1.89 2.36 26.14
C ASN A 300 -1.79 3.62 25.28
N ASN A 301 -1.15 3.57 24.10
CA ASN A 301 -1.05 4.73 23.22
C ASN A 301 -2.22 4.88 22.24
N LEU A 302 -2.94 3.81 21.91
CA LEU A 302 -4.16 3.88 21.10
C LEU A 302 -5.36 4.44 21.90
N ALA A 303 -5.33 4.39 23.22
CA ALA A 303 -6.40 4.89 24.09
C ALA A 303 -6.28 6.39 24.46
N LYS A 304 -5.22 7.07 24.06
CA LYS A 304 -4.93 8.46 24.46
C LYS A 304 -5.08 9.52 23.35
N ASN A 305 -5.55 9.14 22.15
CA ASN A 305 -5.82 10.09 21.05
C ASN A 305 -7.25 9.94 20.52
#